data_111baf8c08a2fca7d7d538554f836b37
#
_entry.id   111baf8c08a2fca7d7d538554f836b37
#
_cell.length_a   1.000
_cell.length_b   1.000
_cell.length_c   1.000
_cell.angle_alpha   90.00
_cell.angle_beta   90.00
_cell.angle_gamma   90.00
#
_symmetry.space_group_name_H-M   'P 1'
#
loop_
_entity.id
_entity.type
_entity.pdbx_description
1 polymer ?
#
loop_
_entity_poly.entity_id
_entity_poly.type
_entity_poly.pdbx_seq_one_letter_code
_entity_poly.pdbx_strand_id
1 'polypeptide(L)'
;MAVKYVPYFKDAIQGQALLDNFVRTKRILKYADNNEIKERIERGLPLYETEVTEIVGKESDNLIIRGECVSACAYLKENNIKVDLVYIDPPFASGADYAKTVYIRRNPKIAEAIKKAEEKFEIEELKSFEEKMYGDIWNKEAYLNWMYENLMAIKSVMSETASIYIHLDWHICHYVKILMDEIFGEDNFLNEIIWSYSWGSRIETQWNKKHDTLYMYSKSEKFYFDAKEVLEERKISESTKNRLKYKGAMITDRNKGRGDQEKALPTDVWYIATINGMATEKVDYSTQKPEALLERIIKASSDSNMIIADFFGGSGVTAKVANDLGRKFIHCDIGINSIETTRDRLKRAGASFKVMDIKDGVNLYRNPVQTMDKIKSLISGLKNEDSVSEFWEGAVNDSKLGLVPVYVPNLMDSTTKLLDIVLINKVINLAIPELPDEIKKVIIYYIDIIDKKEINDFIKENLGREIEIELRDLKEILSETVIDDILEYHILDNEIIIDSFISERIIKKINEYNEKMKAQFIVKGGKIKCIEISEEGLELIEMISLDCTSDKGIWHSDEEIKIDKLGYITENGVKTKNFWNGKIKFVKKPLRIKIRNISGDESIHIIEI
;
A
#
# COMPACT_ATOMS: atom_id res chain seq x y z
N MET A 1 24.06 5.41 4.05
CA MET A 1 24.75 4.25 3.40
C MET A 1 24.54 4.41 1.90
N ALA A 2 25.50 4.09 1.04
CA ALA A 2 25.28 4.18 -0.41
C ALA A 2 24.27 3.10 -0.85
N VAL A 3 23.34 3.47 -1.76
CA VAL A 3 22.34 2.52 -2.28
C VAL A 3 23.05 1.48 -3.16
N LYS A 4 22.80 0.21 -2.86
CA LYS A 4 23.31 -0.92 -3.63
C LYS A 4 22.21 -1.42 -4.57
N TYR A 5 22.58 -1.80 -5.79
CA TYR A 5 21.65 -2.41 -6.74
C TYR A 5 21.74 -3.94 -6.73
N VAL A 6 20.60 -4.59 -6.76
CA VAL A 6 20.49 -6.05 -6.88
C VAL A 6 19.99 -6.36 -8.30
N PRO A 7 20.77 -7.08 -9.10
CA PRO A 7 20.36 -7.41 -10.46
C PRO A 7 19.03 -8.19 -10.49
N TYR A 8 18.15 -7.87 -11.44
CA TYR A 8 16.90 -8.62 -11.66
C TYR A 8 17.19 -10.09 -11.98
N PHE A 9 18.22 -10.35 -12.78
CA PHE A 9 18.58 -11.70 -13.22
C PHE A 9 20.09 -11.93 -13.05
N LYS A 10 20.48 -13.19 -12.74
CA LYS A 10 21.89 -13.54 -12.49
C LYS A 10 22.73 -13.60 -13.77
N ASP A 11 22.10 -13.94 -14.90
CA ASP A 11 22.80 -14.22 -16.15
C ASP A 11 22.62 -13.08 -17.17
N ALA A 12 23.71 -12.60 -17.73
CA ALA A 12 23.71 -11.56 -18.76
C ALA A 12 22.91 -11.93 -20.03
N ILE A 13 22.81 -13.25 -20.32
CA ILE A 13 22.02 -13.78 -21.46
C ILE A 13 20.52 -13.50 -21.27
N GLN A 14 20.02 -13.59 -20.04
CA GLN A 14 18.62 -13.27 -19.74
C GLN A 14 18.34 -11.76 -19.89
N GLY A 15 19.31 -10.92 -19.56
CA GLY A 15 19.24 -9.48 -19.82
C GLY A 15 19.14 -9.17 -21.31
N GLN A 16 19.89 -9.87 -22.16
CA GLN A 16 19.81 -9.69 -23.61
C GLN A 16 18.45 -10.08 -24.19
N ALA A 17 17.89 -11.21 -23.77
CA ALA A 17 16.55 -11.63 -24.17
C ALA A 17 15.46 -10.63 -23.72
N LEU A 18 15.63 -10.00 -22.56
CA LEU A 18 14.76 -8.94 -22.07
C LEU A 18 14.84 -7.70 -22.96
N LEU A 19 16.04 -7.29 -23.36
CA LEU A 19 16.24 -6.15 -24.24
C LEU A 19 15.60 -6.36 -25.62
N ASP A 20 15.64 -7.57 -26.15
CA ASP A 20 15.00 -7.91 -27.41
C ASP A 20 13.47 -7.83 -27.31
N ASN A 21 12.87 -8.18 -26.17
CA ASN A 21 11.43 -8.06 -25.92
C ASN A 21 10.96 -6.59 -25.84
N PHE A 22 11.79 -5.65 -25.46
CA PHE A 22 11.43 -4.22 -25.47
C PHE A 22 10.98 -3.70 -26.85
N VAL A 23 11.39 -4.31 -27.94
CA VAL A 23 10.94 -3.93 -29.28
C VAL A 23 9.42 -4.06 -29.42
N ARG A 24 8.82 -5.09 -28.83
CA ARG A 24 7.37 -5.35 -28.86
C ARG A 24 6.61 -4.41 -27.92
N THR A 25 7.08 -4.30 -26.69
CA THR A 25 6.52 -3.43 -25.66
C THR A 25 6.67 -1.95 -26.04
N LYS A 26 7.64 -1.60 -26.88
CA LYS A 26 7.88 -0.24 -27.38
C LYS A 26 6.64 0.42 -27.99
N ARG A 27 5.67 -0.35 -28.52
CA ARG A 27 4.40 0.21 -29.00
C ARG A 27 3.53 0.78 -27.89
N ILE A 28 3.61 0.21 -26.68
CA ILE A 28 2.82 0.64 -25.52
C ILE A 28 3.58 1.72 -24.74
N LEU A 29 4.91 1.59 -24.65
CA LEU A 29 5.78 2.49 -23.88
C LEU A 29 6.32 3.66 -24.69
N LYS A 30 6.06 3.71 -26.01
CA LYS A 30 6.73 4.63 -26.95
C LYS A 30 6.23 6.07 -26.88
N TYR A 31 5.14 6.36 -26.20
CA TYR A 31 4.54 7.68 -26.25
C TYR A 31 5.38 8.80 -25.60
N ALA A 32 6.33 8.45 -24.74
CA ALA A 32 7.18 9.41 -24.06
C ALA A 32 8.61 9.47 -24.61
N ASP A 33 8.89 8.79 -25.73
CA ASP A 33 10.25 8.70 -26.34
C ASP A 33 11.35 8.24 -25.36
N ASN A 34 10.97 7.47 -24.33
CA ASN A 34 11.74 7.29 -23.12
C ASN A 34 12.26 5.85 -22.99
N ASN A 35 13.59 5.69 -22.95
CA ASN A 35 14.26 4.42 -22.65
C ASN A 35 14.47 4.20 -21.13
N GLU A 36 13.90 5.03 -20.27
CA GLU A 36 14.14 5.01 -18.82
C GLU A 36 13.88 3.64 -18.18
N ILE A 37 12.80 2.96 -18.58
CA ILE A 37 12.48 1.61 -18.07
C ILE A 37 13.57 0.61 -18.42
N LYS A 38 14.05 0.63 -19.66
CA LYS A 38 15.13 -0.23 -20.10
C LYS A 38 16.38 -0.01 -19.25
N GLU A 39 16.78 1.23 -19.09
CA GLU A 39 17.96 1.62 -18.31
C GLU A 39 17.84 1.20 -16.83
N ARG A 40 16.64 1.33 -16.24
CA ARG A 40 16.39 0.89 -14.87
C ARG A 40 16.50 -0.62 -14.72
N ILE A 41 15.92 -1.38 -15.64
CA ILE A 41 15.99 -2.84 -15.60
C ILE A 41 17.43 -3.32 -15.79
N GLU A 42 18.19 -2.70 -16.70
CA GLU A 42 19.61 -2.98 -16.89
C GLU A 42 20.44 -2.68 -15.63
N ARG A 43 20.13 -1.59 -14.93
CA ARG A 43 20.80 -1.21 -13.68
C ARG A 43 20.48 -2.15 -12.53
N GLY A 44 19.25 -2.68 -12.46
CA GLY A 44 18.77 -3.58 -11.43
C GLY A 44 17.93 -2.90 -10.33
N LEU A 45 17.51 -3.71 -9.36
CA LEU A 45 16.64 -3.30 -8.26
C LEU A 45 17.43 -2.48 -7.22
N PRO A 46 16.96 -1.30 -6.81
CA PRO A 46 17.61 -0.53 -5.75
C PRO A 46 17.41 -1.19 -4.39
N LEU A 47 18.50 -1.49 -3.71
CA LEU A 47 18.49 -2.09 -2.37
C LEU A 47 18.70 -1.02 -1.32
N TYR A 48 17.64 -0.70 -0.59
CA TYR A 48 17.65 0.25 0.50
C TYR A 48 17.91 -0.42 1.84
N GLU A 49 18.29 0.37 2.83
CA GLU A 49 18.36 -0.05 4.23
C GLU A 49 16.97 -0.43 4.74
N THR A 50 16.92 -1.44 5.61
CA THR A 50 15.68 -1.93 6.21
C THR A 50 15.74 -1.86 7.71
N GLU A 51 14.60 -1.62 8.36
CA GLU A 51 14.46 -1.61 9.80
C GLU A 51 13.26 -2.45 10.22
N VAL A 52 13.48 -3.43 11.11
CA VAL A 52 12.37 -4.13 11.77
C VAL A 52 11.85 -3.22 12.87
N THR A 53 10.61 -2.77 12.71
CA THR A 53 9.97 -1.81 13.63
C THR A 53 9.20 -2.51 14.74
N GLU A 54 8.59 -3.68 14.46
CA GLU A 54 7.80 -4.44 15.43
C GLU A 54 7.90 -5.95 15.19
N ILE A 55 7.87 -6.73 16.28
CA ILE A 55 7.68 -8.17 16.26
C ILE A 55 6.38 -8.49 16.99
N VAL A 56 5.47 -9.20 16.32
CA VAL A 56 4.20 -9.66 16.89
C VAL A 56 4.21 -11.18 17.02
N GLY A 57 3.93 -11.66 18.23
CA GLY A 57 3.90 -13.10 18.53
C GLY A 57 5.28 -13.72 18.65
N LYS A 58 5.44 -14.94 18.11
CA LYS A 58 6.71 -15.69 18.14
C LYS A 58 7.58 -15.31 16.94
N GLU A 59 8.83 -15.72 16.98
CA GLU A 59 9.72 -15.61 15.81
C GLU A 59 9.06 -16.29 14.59
N SER A 60 9.05 -15.57 13.46
CA SER A 60 8.37 -15.99 12.23
C SER A 60 9.05 -15.41 10.99
N ASP A 61 8.93 -16.15 9.87
CA ASP A 61 9.35 -15.67 8.55
C ASP A 61 8.27 -14.82 7.85
N ASN A 62 7.10 -14.67 8.46
CA ASN A 62 6.03 -13.84 7.92
C ASN A 62 6.40 -12.36 8.03
N LEU A 63 6.17 -11.62 6.95
CA LEU A 63 6.56 -10.22 6.85
C LEU A 63 5.38 -9.31 6.49
N ILE A 64 5.33 -8.17 7.17
CA ILE A 64 4.60 -6.99 6.74
C ILE A 64 5.64 -5.94 6.42
N ILE A 65 5.71 -5.49 5.17
CA ILE A 65 6.73 -4.58 4.66
C ILE A 65 6.08 -3.26 4.29
N ARG A 66 6.53 -2.17 4.88
CA ARG A 66 6.21 -0.83 4.41
C ARG A 66 7.30 -0.38 3.45
N GLY A 67 6.95 -0.26 2.17
CA GLY A 67 7.88 0.11 1.11
C GLY A 67 7.27 -0.06 -0.27
N GLU A 68 7.99 0.37 -1.29
CA GLU A 68 7.63 0.15 -2.69
C GLU A 68 7.80 -1.32 -3.07
N CYS A 69 6.98 -1.80 -4.01
CA CYS A 69 7.07 -3.17 -4.52
C CYS A 69 8.49 -3.51 -5.02
N VAL A 70 9.10 -2.62 -5.81
CA VAL A 70 10.45 -2.82 -6.36
C VAL A 70 11.49 -2.94 -5.25
N SER A 71 11.40 -2.09 -4.23
CA SER A 71 12.30 -2.10 -3.06
C SER A 71 12.12 -3.37 -2.22
N ALA A 72 10.87 -3.81 -2.03
CA ALA A 72 10.58 -5.07 -1.34
C ALA A 72 11.14 -6.28 -2.11
N CYS A 73 10.99 -6.29 -3.43
CA CYS A 73 11.58 -7.34 -4.28
C CYS A 73 13.12 -7.33 -4.20
N ALA A 74 13.76 -6.16 -4.13
CA ALA A 74 15.21 -6.07 -3.91
C ALA A 74 15.63 -6.74 -2.60
N TYR A 75 14.93 -6.42 -1.50
CA TYR A 75 15.16 -7.04 -0.19
C TYR A 75 14.98 -8.56 -0.22
N LEU A 76 13.88 -9.06 -0.80
CA LEU A 76 13.61 -10.49 -0.90
C LEU A 76 14.70 -11.20 -1.70
N LYS A 77 15.14 -10.61 -2.80
CA LYS A 77 16.17 -11.17 -3.67
C LYS A 77 17.54 -11.22 -3.01
N GLU A 78 17.95 -10.15 -2.31
CA GLU A 78 19.24 -10.12 -1.56
C GLU A 78 19.24 -11.17 -0.44
N ASN A 79 18.10 -11.41 0.20
CA ASN A 79 17.96 -12.42 1.25
C ASN A 79 17.63 -13.82 0.72
N ASN A 80 17.67 -14.06 -0.59
CA ASN A 80 17.34 -15.33 -1.24
C ASN A 80 15.94 -15.88 -0.89
N ILE A 81 14.97 -15.00 -0.62
CA ILE A 81 13.59 -15.36 -0.35
C ILE A 81 12.86 -15.47 -1.70
N LYS A 82 12.24 -16.62 -1.94
CA LYS A 82 11.40 -16.88 -3.14
C LYS A 82 9.95 -17.00 -2.73
N VAL A 83 9.06 -16.48 -3.57
CA VAL A 83 7.61 -16.55 -3.36
C VAL A 83 7.00 -17.55 -4.32
N ASP A 84 6.01 -18.31 -3.85
CA ASP A 84 5.42 -19.43 -4.59
C ASP A 84 4.07 -19.09 -5.20
N LEU A 85 3.38 -18.12 -4.62
CA LEU A 85 2.16 -17.56 -5.18
C LEU A 85 2.16 -16.05 -4.97
N VAL A 86 1.87 -15.32 -6.03
CA VAL A 86 1.67 -13.87 -5.99
C VAL A 86 0.22 -13.55 -6.33
N TYR A 87 -0.42 -12.76 -5.49
CA TYR A 87 -1.67 -12.07 -5.81
C TYR A 87 -1.41 -10.57 -5.67
N ILE A 88 -1.85 -9.79 -6.65
CA ILE A 88 -1.77 -8.32 -6.59
C ILE A 88 -3.06 -7.69 -7.08
N ASP A 89 -3.45 -6.61 -6.42
CA ASP A 89 -4.59 -5.74 -6.74
C ASP A 89 -4.07 -4.29 -6.80
N PRO A 90 -3.28 -3.95 -7.84
CA PRO A 90 -2.65 -2.64 -7.94
C PRO A 90 -3.67 -1.53 -8.23
N PRO A 91 -3.34 -0.24 -8.06
CA PRO A 91 -4.18 0.87 -8.51
C PRO A 91 -4.59 0.69 -9.98
N PHE A 92 -5.83 1.08 -10.36
CA PHE A 92 -6.40 0.78 -11.69
C PHE A 92 -6.27 1.93 -12.71
N ALA A 93 -5.54 2.99 -12.42
CA ALA A 93 -5.46 4.20 -13.24
C ALA A 93 -6.85 4.77 -13.58
N SER A 94 -7.80 4.67 -12.65
CA SER A 94 -9.20 5.06 -12.85
C SER A 94 -9.45 6.57 -12.74
N GLY A 95 -8.46 7.34 -12.26
CA GLY A 95 -8.56 8.75 -11.96
C GLY A 95 -9.36 9.05 -10.68
N ALA A 96 -9.67 8.04 -9.87
CA ALA A 96 -10.41 8.20 -8.63
C ALA A 96 -9.48 8.52 -7.45
N ASP A 97 -9.91 9.46 -6.61
CA ASP A 97 -9.27 9.69 -5.31
C ASP A 97 -9.81 8.68 -4.28
N TYR A 98 -8.92 7.99 -3.60
CA TYR A 98 -9.28 7.09 -2.50
C TYR A 98 -9.12 7.82 -1.17
N ALA A 99 -10.18 7.82 -0.37
CA ALA A 99 -10.21 8.48 0.93
C ALA A 99 -10.56 7.51 2.06
N LYS A 100 -9.95 7.74 3.23
CA LYS A 100 -10.29 7.07 4.48
C LYS A 100 -11.22 7.99 5.27
N THR A 101 -12.30 7.45 5.80
CA THR A 101 -13.14 8.17 6.76
C THR A 101 -12.51 8.03 8.15
N VAL A 102 -12.09 9.15 8.72
CA VAL A 102 -11.51 9.22 10.07
C VAL A 102 -12.62 9.59 11.05
N TYR A 103 -12.89 8.69 12.00
CA TYR A 103 -13.94 8.88 13.01
C TYR A 103 -13.34 9.42 14.31
N ILE A 104 -13.95 10.48 14.86
CA ILE A 104 -13.69 10.90 16.22
C ILE A 104 -14.31 9.86 17.16
N ARG A 105 -13.53 9.35 18.09
CA ARG A 105 -14.00 8.34 19.06
C ARG A 105 -14.80 9.01 20.16
N ARG A 106 -15.54 8.22 20.91
CA ARG A 106 -16.23 8.72 22.10
C ARG A 106 -15.22 9.03 23.19
N ASN A 107 -15.39 10.20 23.84
CA ASN A 107 -14.56 10.57 24.96
C ASN A 107 -14.80 9.58 26.12
N PRO A 108 -13.74 8.94 26.67
CA PRO A 108 -13.87 7.93 27.72
C PRO A 108 -14.52 8.44 29.00
N LYS A 109 -14.35 9.74 29.35
CA LYS A 109 -14.92 10.34 30.56
C LYS A 109 -16.45 10.43 30.54
N ILE A 110 -17.07 10.46 29.36
CA ILE A 110 -18.53 10.58 29.19
C ILE A 110 -19.16 9.34 28.55
N ALA A 111 -18.35 8.35 28.16
CA ALA A 111 -18.81 7.16 27.41
C ALA A 111 -19.92 6.38 28.13
N GLU A 112 -19.82 6.20 29.46
CA GLU A 112 -20.87 5.54 30.24
C GLU A 112 -22.17 6.34 30.34
N ALA A 113 -22.08 7.67 30.42
CA ALA A 113 -23.25 8.54 30.44
C ALA A 113 -23.98 8.53 29.08
N ILE A 114 -23.21 8.55 27.98
CA ILE A 114 -23.74 8.42 26.62
C ILE A 114 -24.43 7.07 26.43
N LYS A 115 -23.83 5.96 26.87
CA LYS A 115 -24.43 4.63 26.80
C LYS A 115 -25.79 4.57 27.50
N LYS A 116 -25.91 5.12 28.70
CA LYS A 116 -27.18 5.18 29.44
C LYS A 116 -28.22 6.06 28.77
N ALA A 117 -27.79 7.08 28.01
CA ALA A 117 -28.69 7.95 27.25
C ALA A 117 -29.15 7.29 25.94
N GLU A 118 -28.28 6.56 25.25
CA GLU A 118 -28.58 5.84 24.00
C GLU A 118 -29.55 4.65 24.17
N GLU A 119 -29.60 4.05 25.35
CA GLU A 119 -30.65 3.06 25.68
C GLU A 119 -32.06 3.66 25.62
N LYS A 120 -32.17 4.99 25.56
CA LYS A 120 -33.45 5.73 25.56
C LYS A 120 -33.72 6.58 24.34
N PHE A 121 -32.71 6.86 23.48
CA PHE A 121 -32.81 7.76 22.33
C PHE A 121 -32.04 7.23 21.12
N GLU A 122 -32.41 7.69 19.91
CA GLU A 122 -31.73 7.36 18.66
C GLU A 122 -30.23 7.74 18.68
N ILE A 123 -29.41 6.88 18.07
CA ILE A 123 -27.93 7.00 18.05
C ILE A 123 -27.53 8.33 17.41
N GLU A 124 -26.74 9.12 18.12
CA GLU A 124 -26.12 10.32 17.57
C GLU A 124 -25.12 9.94 16.46
N GLU A 125 -25.25 10.60 15.30
CA GLU A 125 -24.38 10.34 14.14
C GLU A 125 -22.91 10.58 14.49
N LEU A 126 -22.04 9.60 14.26
CA LEU A 126 -20.62 9.71 14.58
C LEU A 126 -19.96 10.84 13.78
N LYS A 127 -19.24 11.72 14.47
CA LYS A 127 -18.47 12.78 13.85
C LYS A 127 -17.28 12.19 13.11
N SER A 128 -17.07 12.58 11.86
CA SER A 128 -15.98 12.09 11.02
C SER A 128 -15.56 13.11 9.97
N PHE A 129 -14.34 12.97 9.47
CA PHE A 129 -13.84 13.70 8.31
C PHE A 129 -13.14 12.73 7.36
N GLU A 130 -13.00 13.12 6.09
CA GLU A 130 -12.32 12.33 5.08
C GLU A 130 -10.85 12.74 4.97
N GLU A 131 -9.98 11.76 4.95
CA GLU A 131 -8.54 11.92 4.66
C GLU A 131 -8.23 11.22 3.34
N LYS A 132 -7.72 11.94 2.35
CA LYS A 132 -7.26 11.34 1.10
C LYS A 132 -6.10 10.42 1.38
N MET A 133 -6.15 9.19 0.86
CA MET A 133 -5.10 8.19 1.02
C MET A 133 -4.13 8.19 -0.15
N TYR A 134 -4.63 8.06 -1.36
CA TYR A 134 -3.86 8.18 -2.60
C TYR A 134 -4.79 8.58 -3.74
N GLY A 135 -4.22 9.25 -4.74
CA GLY A 135 -4.91 9.61 -5.97
C GLY A 135 -4.43 8.69 -7.10
N ASP A 136 -5.38 8.18 -7.86
CA ASP A 136 -5.12 7.33 -9.03
C ASP A 136 -5.03 8.21 -10.30
N ILE A 137 -4.11 9.21 -10.27
CA ILE A 137 -4.00 10.28 -11.29
C ILE A 137 -2.93 9.95 -12.33
N TRP A 138 -2.73 8.68 -12.63
CA TRP A 138 -1.74 8.29 -13.63
C TRP A 138 -2.24 8.58 -15.04
N ASN A 139 -1.41 9.19 -15.88
CA ASN A 139 -1.63 9.00 -17.29
C ASN A 139 -1.34 7.52 -17.63
N LYS A 140 -2.06 6.98 -18.61
CA LYS A 140 -2.01 5.55 -18.94
C LYS A 140 -0.59 5.06 -19.24
N GLU A 141 0.23 5.89 -19.82
CA GLU A 141 1.60 5.55 -20.22
C GLU A 141 2.53 5.44 -19.02
N ALA A 142 2.51 6.44 -18.12
CA ALA A 142 3.27 6.39 -16.89
C ALA A 142 2.87 5.17 -16.03
N TYR A 143 1.56 4.86 -15.98
CA TYR A 143 1.07 3.67 -15.31
C TYR A 143 1.63 2.38 -15.91
N LEU A 144 1.62 2.23 -17.24
CA LEU A 144 2.11 1.02 -17.88
C LEU A 144 3.63 0.86 -17.71
N ASN A 145 4.38 1.95 -17.74
CA ASN A 145 5.81 1.94 -17.45
C ASN A 145 6.10 1.48 -16.02
N TRP A 146 5.40 2.06 -15.06
CA TRP A 146 5.48 1.69 -13.66
C TRP A 146 5.07 0.22 -13.42
N MET A 147 3.97 -0.22 -14.03
CA MET A 147 3.51 -1.61 -13.92
C MET A 147 4.51 -2.60 -14.52
N TYR A 148 5.13 -2.25 -15.65
CA TYR A 148 6.15 -3.09 -16.27
C TYR A 148 7.33 -3.35 -15.31
N GLU A 149 7.86 -2.30 -14.71
CA GLU A 149 8.97 -2.40 -13.75
C GLU A 149 8.59 -3.25 -12.53
N ASN A 150 7.40 -3.01 -11.96
CA ASN A 150 6.89 -3.80 -10.83
C ASN A 150 6.73 -5.29 -11.18
N LEU A 151 6.14 -5.60 -12.32
CA LEU A 151 5.97 -7.00 -12.76
C LEU A 151 7.31 -7.71 -13.01
N MET A 152 8.31 -6.98 -13.55
CA MET A 152 9.66 -7.49 -13.72
C MET A 152 10.31 -7.78 -12.36
N ALA A 153 10.18 -6.88 -11.39
CA ALA A 153 10.67 -7.07 -10.03
C ALA A 153 10.02 -8.29 -9.37
N ILE A 154 8.70 -8.41 -9.44
CA ILE A 154 7.93 -9.54 -8.90
C ILE A 154 8.40 -10.86 -9.54
N LYS A 155 8.49 -10.93 -10.88
CA LYS A 155 8.97 -12.14 -11.58
C LYS A 155 10.34 -12.57 -11.06
N SER A 156 11.24 -11.63 -10.75
CA SER A 156 12.59 -11.92 -10.30
C SER A 156 12.66 -12.64 -8.94
N VAL A 157 11.64 -12.48 -8.09
CA VAL A 157 11.56 -13.12 -6.76
C VAL A 157 10.66 -14.35 -6.72
N MET A 158 9.88 -14.63 -7.76
CA MET A 158 9.05 -15.82 -7.85
C MET A 158 9.92 -17.10 -7.90
N SER A 159 9.44 -18.20 -7.29
CA SER A 159 10.01 -19.54 -7.44
C SER A 159 9.70 -20.09 -8.86
N GLU A 160 10.40 -21.13 -9.28
CA GLU A 160 10.21 -21.68 -10.64
C GLU A 160 8.83 -22.31 -10.87
N THR A 161 8.16 -22.70 -9.80
CA THR A 161 6.80 -23.29 -9.86
C THR A 161 5.71 -22.30 -9.48
N ALA A 162 6.07 -21.04 -9.30
CA ALA A 162 5.15 -20.01 -8.84
C ALA A 162 4.13 -19.59 -9.91
N SER A 163 2.97 -19.17 -9.43
CA SER A 163 1.94 -18.50 -10.24
C SER A 163 1.71 -17.08 -9.73
N ILE A 164 1.23 -16.21 -10.63
CA ILE A 164 0.79 -14.86 -10.30
C ILE A 164 -0.65 -14.65 -10.76
N TYR A 165 -1.44 -14.05 -9.88
CA TYR A 165 -2.78 -13.54 -10.18
C TYR A 165 -2.73 -12.02 -10.11
N ILE A 166 -3.04 -11.34 -11.20
CA ILE A 166 -3.19 -9.89 -11.23
C ILE A 166 -4.66 -9.52 -11.39
N HIS A 167 -5.18 -8.79 -10.43
CA HIS A 167 -6.57 -8.37 -10.36
C HIS A 167 -6.69 -6.94 -10.90
N LEU A 168 -7.53 -6.75 -11.89
CA LEU A 168 -7.66 -5.48 -12.60
C LEU A 168 -9.12 -5.23 -12.96
N ASP A 169 -9.47 -3.97 -13.12
CA ASP A 169 -10.74 -3.59 -13.70
C ASP A 169 -10.65 -3.38 -15.23
N TRP A 170 -11.79 -3.07 -15.83
CA TRP A 170 -11.92 -2.88 -17.28
C TRP A 170 -11.14 -1.68 -17.83
N HIS A 171 -10.69 -0.71 -17.00
CA HIS A 171 -9.98 0.48 -17.48
C HIS A 171 -8.60 0.13 -18.04
N ILE A 172 -7.91 -0.80 -17.41
CA ILE A 172 -6.50 -1.06 -17.67
C ILE A 172 -6.17 -2.52 -18.00
N CYS A 173 -7.04 -3.49 -17.68
CA CYS A 173 -6.73 -4.92 -17.77
C CYS A 173 -6.18 -5.33 -19.15
N HIS A 174 -6.75 -4.86 -20.26
CA HIS A 174 -6.33 -5.23 -21.60
C HIS A 174 -4.91 -4.80 -21.96
N TYR A 175 -4.46 -3.65 -21.44
CA TYR A 175 -3.09 -3.16 -21.64
C TYR A 175 -2.10 -3.94 -20.80
N VAL A 176 -2.46 -4.24 -19.55
CA VAL A 176 -1.61 -5.02 -18.65
C VAL A 176 -1.49 -6.47 -19.13
N LYS A 177 -2.53 -7.03 -19.79
CA LYS A 177 -2.44 -8.36 -20.46
C LYS A 177 -1.26 -8.41 -21.42
N ILE A 178 -1.08 -7.37 -22.23
CA ILE A 178 0.03 -7.32 -23.19
C ILE A 178 1.39 -7.26 -22.46
N LEU A 179 1.49 -6.49 -21.36
CA LEU A 179 2.71 -6.47 -20.54
C LEU A 179 3.00 -7.84 -19.92
N MET A 180 1.97 -8.53 -19.44
CA MET A 180 2.12 -9.89 -18.88
C MET A 180 2.63 -10.89 -19.93
N ASP A 181 2.12 -10.82 -21.17
CA ASP A 181 2.59 -11.66 -22.27
C ASP A 181 4.09 -11.42 -22.58
N GLU A 182 4.51 -10.15 -22.59
CA GLU A 182 5.93 -9.81 -22.81
C GLU A 182 6.82 -10.29 -21.67
N ILE A 183 6.36 -10.15 -20.42
CA ILE A 183 7.17 -10.44 -19.24
C ILE A 183 7.20 -11.94 -18.94
N PHE A 184 6.02 -12.59 -18.91
CA PHE A 184 5.89 -13.98 -18.50
C PHE A 184 5.92 -14.96 -19.68
N GLY A 185 5.58 -14.50 -20.89
CA GLY A 185 5.41 -15.29 -22.11
C GLY A 185 3.95 -15.67 -22.33
N GLU A 186 3.51 -15.63 -23.61
CA GLU A 186 2.13 -16.00 -23.99
C GLU A 186 1.81 -17.45 -23.62
N ASP A 187 2.79 -18.36 -23.71
CA ASP A 187 2.62 -19.80 -23.41
C ASP A 187 2.41 -20.07 -21.90
N ASN A 188 2.77 -19.14 -21.05
CA ASN A 188 2.58 -19.22 -19.59
C ASN A 188 1.28 -18.56 -19.13
N PHE A 189 0.46 -18.05 -20.05
CA PHE A 189 -0.89 -17.59 -19.75
C PHE A 189 -1.81 -18.78 -19.47
N LEU A 190 -2.37 -18.85 -18.26
CA LEU A 190 -3.20 -19.97 -17.83
C LEU A 190 -4.68 -19.69 -17.95
N ASN A 191 -5.14 -18.57 -17.37
CA ASN A 191 -6.56 -18.19 -17.38
C ASN A 191 -6.77 -16.68 -17.37
N GLU A 192 -7.82 -16.26 -18.06
CA GLU A 192 -8.57 -15.05 -17.77
C GLU A 192 -9.75 -15.44 -16.89
N ILE A 193 -9.77 -14.95 -15.65
CA ILE A 193 -10.81 -15.24 -14.68
C ILE A 193 -11.69 -14.01 -14.54
N ILE A 194 -12.99 -14.20 -14.72
CA ILE A 194 -13.99 -13.14 -14.56
C ILE A 194 -14.64 -13.28 -13.20
N TRP A 195 -14.31 -12.37 -12.29
CA TRP A 195 -15.02 -12.26 -11.01
C TRP A 195 -16.25 -11.36 -11.17
N SER A 196 -17.43 -12.00 -11.22
CA SER A 196 -18.71 -11.33 -11.40
C SER A 196 -19.42 -11.11 -10.07
N TYR A 197 -19.94 -9.90 -9.87
CA TYR A 197 -20.66 -9.50 -8.67
C TYR A 197 -21.95 -8.71 -8.99
N SER A 198 -22.92 -8.76 -8.08
CA SER A 198 -24.26 -8.17 -8.31
C SER A 198 -24.42 -6.74 -7.82
N TRP A 199 -23.50 -6.26 -6.94
CA TRP A 199 -23.59 -4.95 -6.28
C TRP A 199 -23.09 -3.80 -7.18
N GLY A 200 -23.57 -2.56 -6.90
CA GLY A 200 -23.12 -1.33 -7.56
C GLY A 200 -24.26 -0.59 -8.27
N SER A 201 -23.97 0.60 -8.83
CA SER A 201 -24.94 1.47 -9.47
C SER A 201 -25.64 0.81 -10.66
N ARG A 202 -26.89 1.23 -10.93
CA ARG A 202 -27.62 0.89 -12.15
C ARG A 202 -27.50 2.06 -13.12
N ILE A 203 -27.00 1.78 -14.31
CA ILE A 203 -26.92 2.73 -15.42
C ILE A 203 -27.90 2.24 -16.48
N GLU A 204 -28.73 3.13 -17.04
CA GLU A 204 -29.75 2.78 -18.03
C GLU A 204 -29.29 3.04 -19.49
N THR A 205 -28.15 3.72 -19.66
CA THR A 205 -27.63 4.12 -20.98
C THR A 205 -26.64 3.13 -21.58
N GLN A 206 -26.14 2.16 -20.78
CA GLN A 206 -25.21 1.13 -21.21
C GLN A 206 -25.30 -0.09 -20.29
N TRP A 207 -24.63 -1.19 -20.67
CA TRP A 207 -24.54 -2.37 -19.81
C TRP A 207 -23.80 -2.05 -18.50
N ASN A 208 -24.35 -2.51 -17.38
CA ASN A 208 -23.74 -2.32 -16.06
C ASN A 208 -22.44 -3.13 -15.96
N LYS A 209 -21.36 -2.47 -15.61
CA LYS A 209 -20.04 -3.09 -15.38
C LYS A 209 -20.03 -3.76 -14.01
N LYS A 210 -20.14 -5.09 -13.99
CA LYS A 210 -20.34 -5.90 -12.79
C LYS A 210 -19.34 -7.04 -12.70
N HIS A 211 -18.11 -6.80 -13.14
CA HIS A 211 -17.02 -7.75 -13.01
C HIS A 211 -15.67 -7.05 -12.99
N ASP A 212 -14.72 -7.72 -12.39
CA ASP A 212 -13.30 -7.47 -12.52
C ASP A 212 -12.64 -8.67 -13.18
N THR A 213 -11.45 -8.48 -13.72
CA THR A 213 -10.69 -9.50 -14.44
C THR A 213 -9.44 -9.86 -13.64
N LEU A 214 -9.19 -11.16 -13.47
CA LEU A 214 -7.93 -11.67 -12.94
C LEU A 214 -7.21 -12.44 -14.04
N TYR A 215 -5.97 -12.04 -14.32
CA TYR A 215 -5.10 -12.84 -15.20
C TYR A 215 -4.23 -13.76 -14.36
N MET A 216 -4.23 -15.05 -14.69
CA MET A 216 -3.37 -16.06 -14.09
C MET A 216 -2.25 -16.42 -15.04
N TYR A 217 -1.01 -16.25 -14.59
CA TYR A 217 0.20 -16.69 -15.30
C TYR A 217 1.04 -17.57 -14.39
N SER A 218 1.73 -18.54 -15.00
CA SER A 218 2.82 -19.23 -14.33
C SER A 218 4.16 -18.55 -14.65
N LYS A 219 5.16 -18.74 -13.78
CA LYS A 219 6.52 -18.29 -14.08
C LYS A 219 7.19 -19.15 -15.15
N SER A 220 6.88 -20.44 -15.20
CA SER A 220 7.43 -21.42 -16.14
C SER A 220 6.36 -22.45 -16.51
N GLU A 221 6.69 -23.38 -17.42
CA GLU A 221 5.80 -24.50 -17.80
C GLU A 221 5.39 -25.38 -16.61
N LYS A 222 6.20 -25.42 -15.54
CA LYS A 222 5.91 -26.19 -14.33
C LYS A 222 5.39 -25.28 -13.23
N PHE A 223 4.11 -25.42 -12.91
CA PHE A 223 3.48 -24.63 -11.84
C PHE A 223 2.67 -25.54 -10.90
N TYR A 224 2.45 -25.03 -9.69
CA TYR A 224 1.63 -25.72 -8.70
C TYR A 224 0.15 -25.36 -8.89
N PHE A 225 -0.72 -26.40 -8.99
CA PHE A 225 -2.16 -26.23 -9.02
C PHE A 225 -2.85 -27.48 -8.45
N ASP A 226 -3.57 -27.35 -7.33
CA ASP A 226 -4.36 -28.43 -6.74
C ASP A 226 -5.86 -28.21 -6.97
N ALA A 227 -6.37 -28.83 -8.03
CA ALA A 227 -7.80 -28.78 -8.36
C ALA A 227 -8.70 -29.38 -7.27
N LYS A 228 -8.20 -30.29 -6.43
CA LYS A 228 -9.02 -31.00 -5.43
C LYS A 228 -9.44 -30.09 -4.29
N GLU A 229 -8.59 -29.14 -3.92
CA GLU A 229 -8.82 -28.18 -2.84
C GLU A 229 -9.94 -27.17 -3.14
N VAL A 230 -10.31 -27.02 -4.42
CA VAL A 230 -11.29 -26.02 -4.89
C VAL A 230 -12.49 -26.63 -5.63
N LEU A 231 -12.74 -27.92 -5.47
CA LEU A 231 -13.91 -28.56 -6.07
C LEU A 231 -15.20 -28.06 -5.46
N GLU A 232 -16.14 -27.63 -6.29
CA GLU A 232 -17.49 -27.21 -5.91
C GLU A 232 -18.55 -28.24 -6.30
N GLU A 233 -19.68 -28.23 -5.60
CA GLU A 233 -20.83 -29.04 -5.98
C GLU A 233 -21.33 -28.69 -7.38
N ARG A 234 -21.51 -29.70 -8.22
CA ARG A 234 -22.04 -29.50 -9.57
C ARG A 234 -23.48 -29.00 -9.49
N LYS A 235 -23.74 -27.84 -10.06
CA LYS A 235 -25.10 -27.39 -10.39
C LYS A 235 -25.65 -28.24 -11.54
N ILE A 236 -26.04 -29.49 -11.24
CA ILE A 236 -26.59 -30.43 -12.24
C ILE A 236 -28.07 -30.10 -12.39
N SER A 237 -28.53 -29.84 -13.63
CA SER A 237 -29.95 -29.68 -13.92
C SER A 237 -30.74 -30.94 -13.55
N GLU A 238 -32.00 -30.80 -13.16
CA GLU A 238 -32.85 -31.97 -12.82
C GLU A 238 -32.91 -33.00 -13.95
N SER A 239 -32.91 -32.56 -15.20
CA SER A 239 -32.85 -33.45 -16.37
C SER A 239 -31.58 -34.29 -16.38
N THR A 240 -30.44 -33.72 -16.04
CA THR A 240 -29.17 -34.42 -15.92
C THR A 240 -29.13 -35.34 -14.71
N LYS A 241 -29.69 -34.91 -13.55
CA LYS A 241 -29.87 -35.80 -12.37
C LYS A 241 -30.70 -37.02 -12.71
N ASN A 242 -31.78 -36.83 -13.49
CA ASN A 242 -32.65 -37.94 -13.92
C ASN A 242 -31.94 -38.86 -14.91
N ARG A 243 -31.12 -38.33 -15.83
CA ARG A 243 -30.27 -39.17 -16.73
C ARG A 243 -29.22 -39.99 -15.96
N LEU A 244 -28.63 -39.44 -14.91
CA LEU A 244 -27.66 -40.12 -14.05
C LEU A 244 -28.33 -41.22 -13.20
N LYS A 245 -29.60 -41.07 -12.84
CA LYS A 245 -30.39 -42.12 -12.16
C LYS A 245 -30.71 -43.32 -13.04
N TYR A 246 -30.83 -43.15 -14.35
CA TYR A 246 -31.03 -44.22 -15.30
C TYR A 246 -29.69 -44.84 -15.67
N LYS A 247 -29.15 -45.74 -14.87
CA LYS A 247 -27.90 -46.50 -15.06
C LYS A 247 -27.92 -47.46 -16.29
N GLY A 248 -28.82 -47.27 -17.24
CA GLY A 248 -28.91 -48.07 -18.47
C GLY A 248 -28.51 -47.34 -19.77
N ALA A 249 -28.20 -46.06 -19.73
CA ALA A 249 -27.76 -45.35 -20.92
C ALA A 249 -26.28 -45.65 -21.19
N MET A 250 -25.94 -46.14 -22.38
CA MET A 250 -24.60 -46.50 -22.86
C MET A 250 -23.53 -45.53 -22.36
N ILE A 251 -22.67 -45.99 -21.48
CA ILE A 251 -21.42 -45.34 -21.12
C ILE A 251 -20.49 -45.56 -22.31
N THR A 252 -20.37 -44.56 -23.17
CA THR A 252 -19.34 -44.61 -24.23
C THR A 252 -17.96 -44.59 -23.56
N ASP A 253 -16.96 -45.27 -24.10
CA ASP A 253 -15.60 -45.36 -23.55
C ASP A 253 -14.95 -44.02 -23.23
N ARG A 254 -15.42 -42.92 -23.85
CA ARG A 254 -15.01 -41.54 -23.52
C ARG A 254 -15.42 -41.06 -22.13
N ASN A 255 -16.36 -41.72 -21.47
CA ASN A 255 -16.86 -41.36 -20.13
C ASN A 255 -16.43 -42.34 -19.03
N LYS A 256 -15.67 -43.41 -19.39
CA LYS A 256 -15.04 -44.29 -18.39
C LYS A 256 -13.97 -43.50 -17.63
N GLY A 257 -14.24 -43.14 -16.40
CA GLY A 257 -13.37 -42.37 -15.52
C GLY A 257 -13.91 -40.97 -15.12
N ARG A 258 -14.96 -40.45 -15.76
CA ARG A 258 -15.70 -39.27 -15.33
C ARG A 258 -16.93 -39.60 -14.51
N GLY A 259 -16.90 -40.77 -13.82
CA GLY A 259 -18.00 -41.27 -13.01
C GLY A 259 -18.32 -40.34 -11.85
N ASP A 260 -19.62 -40.19 -11.62
CA ASP A 260 -20.30 -39.76 -10.38
C ASP A 260 -19.57 -38.74 -9.46
N GLN A 261 -18.84 -37.80 -10.03
CA GLN A 261 -18.28 -36.73 -9.24
C GLN A 261 -19.41 -35.71 -8.99
N GLU A 262 -19.92 -35.70 -7.76
CA GLU A 262 -20.85 -34.68 -7.25
C GLU A 262 -20.20 -33.30 -7.28
N LYS A 263 -18.86 -33.26 -7.34
CA LYS A 263 -18.04 -32.05 -7.35
C LYS A 263 -17.27 -31.91 -8.67
N ALA A 264 -17.07 -30.69 -9.10
CA ALA A 264 -16.25 -30.34 -10.27
C ALA A 264 -15.43 -29.08 -10.00
N LEU A 265 -14.31 -28.94 -10.74
CA LEU A 265 -13.55 -27.70 -10.74
C LEU A 265 -14.46 -26.56 -11.24
N PRO A 266 -14.51 -25.42 -10.54
CA PRO A 266 -15.23 -24.23 -11.02
C PRO A 266 -14.71 -23.80 -12.40
N THR A 267 -15.57 -23.14 -13.16
CA THR A 267 -15.15 -22.44 -14.39
C THR A 267 -14.35 -21.19 -14.04
N ASP A 268 -13.81 -20.54 -15.04
CA ASP A 268 -13.11 -19.25 -14.94
C ASP A 268 -14.05 -18.03 -14.77
N VAL A 269 -15.36 -18.24 -14.72
CA VAL A 269 -16.34 -17.21 -14.33
C VAL A 269 -16.80 -17.47 -12.91
N TRP A 270 -16.35 -16.61 -11.98
CA TRP A 270 -16.60 -16.76 -10.54
C TRP A 270 -17.70 -15.82 -10.05
N TYR A 271 -18.69 -16.43 -9.38
CA TYR A 271 -19.78 -15.69 -8.72
C TYR A 271 -19.55 -15.67 -7.22
N ILE A 272 -18.62 -14.84 -6.78
CA ILE A 272 -18.31 -14.63 -5.37
C ILE A 272 -18.88 -13.28 -4.95
N ALA A 273 -19.68 -13.27 -3.89
CA ALA A 273 -20.32 -12.04 -3.41
C ALA A 273 -19.27 -11.04 -2.91
N THR A 274 -19.51 -9.76 -3.17
CA THR A 274 -18.77 -8.66 -2.53
C THR A 274 -19.09 -8.60 -1.05
N ILE A 275 -18.21 -7.98 -0.27
CA ILE A 275 -18.35 -7.89 1.18
C ILE A 275 -19.57 -7.04 1.55
N ASN A 276 -20.46 -7.59 2.35
CA ASN A 276 -21.57 -6.85 2.95
C ASN A 276 -21.02 -5.86 4.00
N GLY A 277 -21.66 -4.70 4.12
CA GLY A 277 -21.30 -3.69 5.11
C GLY A 277 -21.27 -4.17 6.56
N MET A 278 -22.01 -5.24 6.90
CA MET A 278 -22.09 -5.85 8.23
C MET A 278 -21.30 -7.16 8.35
N ALA A 279 -20.53 -7.56 7.33
CA ALA A 279 -19.76 -8.79 7.37
C ALA A 279 -18.65 -8.72 8.45
N THR A 280 -18.42 -9.83 9.15
CA THR A 280 -17.39 -9.91 10.21
C THR A 280 -15.97 -9.76 9.68
N GLU A 281 -15.74 -10.13 8.42
CA GLU A 281 -14.46 -9.96 7.71
C GLU A 281 -14.15 -8.51 7.32
N LYS A 282 -15.16 -7.63 7.36
CA LYS A 282 -15.00 -6.23 6.93
C LYS A 282 -14.09 -5.47 7.89
N VAL A 283 -13.09 -4.80 7.31
CA VAL A 283 -12.27 -3.79 7.98
C VAL A 283 -12.55 -2.42 7.37
N ASP A 284 -12.16 -1.34 8.04
CA ASP A 284 -12.34 0.03 7.53
C ASP A 284 -11.32 0.36 6.40
N TYR A 285 -11.37 -0.45 5.31
CA TYR A 285 -10.59 -0.28 4.11
C TYR A 285 -11.50 -0.36 2.88
N SER A 286 -11.56 0.70 2.07
CA SER A 286 -12.61 0.89 1.06
C SER A 286 -12.56 -0.13 -0.09
N THR A 287 -11.38 -0.63 -0.45
CA THR A 287 -11.15 -1.53 -1.58
C THR A 287 -10.94 -2.99 -1.18
N GLN A 288 -11.34 -3.37 0.06
CA GLN A 288 -11.17 -4.74 0.55
C GLN A 288 -11.83 -5.76 -0.37
N LYS A 289 -11.07 -6.79 -0.77
CA LYS A 289 -11.59 -7.96 -1.48
C LYS A 289 -12.15 -9.00 -0.50
N PRO A 290 -13.12 -9.85 -0.93
CA PRO A 290 -13.68 -10.92 -0.08
C PRO A 290 -12.64 -11.99 0.25
N GLU A 291 -12.64 -12.51 1.49
CA GLU A 291 -11.79 -13.63 1.89
C GLU A 291 -12.03 -14.87 1.01
N ALA A 292 -13.25 -15.14 0.62
CA ALA A 292 -13.61 -16.28 -0.25
C ALA A 292 -12.92 -16.24 -1.63
N LEU A 293 -12.62 -15.04 -2.16
CA LEU A 293 -11.88 -14.89 -3.41
C LEU A 293 -10.44 -15.36 -3.23
N LEU A 294 -9.77 -14.87 -2.19
CA LEU A 294 -8.38 -15.20 -1.89
C LEU A 294 -8.25 -16.66 -1.43
N GLU A 295 -9.22 -17.17 -0.68
CA GLU A 295 -9.27 -18.57 -0.25
C GLU A 295 -9.25 -19.52 -1.46
N ARG A 296 -10.06 -19.25 -2.49
CA ARG A 296 -10.09 -20.03 -3.73
C ARG A 296 -8.73 -20.01 -4.43
N ILE A 297 -8.12 -18.83 -4.58
CA ILE A 297 -6.81 -18.66 -5.25
C ILE A 297 -5.72 -19.39 -4.47
N ILE A 298 -5.63 -19.15 -3.15
CA ILE A 298 -4.55 -19.68 -2.32
C ILE A 298 -4.65 -21.20 -2.20
N LYS A 299 -5.85 -21.77 -2.05
CA LYS A 299 -6.07 -23.22 -2.01
C LYS A 299 -5.68 -23.90 -3.33
N ALA A 300 -6.03 -23.29 -4.47
CA ALA A 300 -5.72 -23.87 -5.78
C ALA A 300 -4.22 -23.82 -6.08
N SER A 301 -3.53 -22.75 -5.72
CA SER A 301 -2.20 -22.44 -6.24
C SER A 301 -1.08 -22.44 -5.20
N SER A 302 -1.33 -23.05 -4.03
CA SER A 302 -0.30 -23.19 -2.98
C SER A 302 -0.58 -24.35 -2.03
N ASP A 303 0.47 -24.82 -1.33
CA ASP A 303 0.37 -25.74 -0.21
C ASP A 303 0.88 -25.09 1.11
N SER A 304 0.83 -25.87 2.21
CA SER A 304 1.12 -25.40 3.58
C SER A 304 2.55 -24.90 3.83
N ASN A 305 3.49 -25.16 2.94
CA ASN A 305 4.90 -24.76 3.10
C ASN A 305 5.26 -23.57 2.22
N MET A 306 4.36 -23.15 1.34
CA MET A 306 4.59 -22.12 0.36
C MET A 306 4.43 -20.72 0.92
N ILE A 307 5.13 -19.76 0.30
CA ILE A 307 5.09 -18.32 0.63
C ILE A 307 4.15 -17.63 -0.35
N ILE A 308 3.12 -16.98 0.20
CA ILE A 308 2.16 -16.18 -0.53
C ILE A 308 2.55 -14.71 -0.41
N ALA A 309 2.72 -14.01 -1.51
CA ALA A 309 3.08 -12.59 -1.50
C ALA A 309 1.98 -11.72 -2.13
N ASP A 310 1.76 -10.56 -1.50
CA ASP A 310 0.93 -9.48 -2.01
C ASP A 310 1.71 -8.17 -1.89
N PHE A 311 2.11 -7.61 -3.05
CA PHE A 311 2.94 -6.40 -3.12
C PHE A 311 2.12 -5.10 -3.20
N PHE A 312 0.79 -5.22 -3.21
CA PHE A 312 -0.19 -4.13 -3.13
C PHE A 312 -1.27 -4.53 -2.13
N GLY A 313 -0.84 -4.91 -0.94
CA GLY A 313 -1.59 -5.73 -0.01
C GLY A 313 -2.83 -5.08 0.60
N GLY A 314 -2.96 -3.75 0.55
CA GLY A 314 -4.15 -3.00 0.95
C GLY A 314 -4.70 -3.39 2.32
N SER A 315 -5.87 -4.01 2.37
CA SER A 315 -6.53 -4.42 3.61
C SER A 315 -5.92 -5.64 4.31
N GLY A 316 -4.88 -6.28 3.71
CA GLY A 316 -4.22 -7.47 4.25
C GLY A 316 -5.04 -8.75 4.17
N VAL A 317 -6.04 -8.81 3.31
CA VAL A 317 -6.88 -10.01 3.15
C VAL A 317 -6.07 -11.21 2.68
N THR A 318 -5.13 -11.01 1.76
CA THR A 318 -4.26 -12.06 1.23
C THR A 318 -3.42 -12.69 2.35
N ALA A 319 -2.75 -11.86 3.16
CA ALA A 319 -1.94 -12.33 4.28
C ALA A 319 -2.79 -13.04 5.35
N LYS A 320 -3.98 -12.52 5.65
CA LYS A 320 -4.91 -13.14 6.62
C LYS A 320 -5.36 -14.52 6.15
N VAL A 321 -5.78 -14.65 4.90
CA VAL A 321 -6.23 -15.95 4.36
C VAL A 321 -5.07 -16.93 4.25
N ALA A 322 -3.86 -16.48 3.86
CA ALA A 322 -2.66 -17.30 3.86
C ALA A 322 -2.36 -17.84 5.28
N ASN A 323 -2.41 -16.99 6.31
CA ASN A 323 -2.24 -17.39 7.70
C ASN A 323 -3.28 -18.43 8.14
N ASP A 324 -4.56 -18.21 7.86
CA ASP A 324 -5.65 -19.11 8.26
C ASP A 324 -5.53 -20.50 7.62
N LEU A 325 -4.99 -20.53 6.41
CA LEU A 325 -4.73 -21.75 5.67
C LEU A 325 -3.36 -22.40 6.01
N GLY A 326 -2.60 -21.83 6.95
CA GLY A 326 -1.30 -22.33 7.38
C GLY A 326 -0.17 -22.13 6.36
N ARG A 327 -0.29 -21.12 5.48
CA ARG A 327 0.77 -20.69 4.57
C ARG A 327 1.59 -19.58 5.19
N LYS A 328 2.84 -19.41 4.72
CA LYS A 328 3.61 -18.21 5.01
C LYS A 328 3.13 -17.06 4.15
N PHE A 329 3.31 -15.83 4.63
CA PHE A 329 2.89 -14.66 3.87
C PHE A 329 3.92 -13.53 3.88
N ILE A 330 3.90 -12.75 2.80
CA ILE A 330 4.59 -11.47 2.67
C ILE A 330 3.55 -10.47 2.20
N HIS A 331 3.29 -9.46 3.02
CA HIS A 331 2.44 -8.32 2.70
C HIS A 331 3.34 -7.11 2.51
N CYS A 332 3.20 -6.41 1.39
CA CYS A 332 3.91 -5.18 1.12
C CYS A 332 2.93 -4.09 0.68
N ASP A 333 3.10 -2.89 1.20
CA ASP A 333 2.32 -1.71 0.83
C ASP A 333 3.07 -0.43 1.20
N ILE A 334 2.83 0.65 0.45
CA ILE A 334 3.36 1.98 0.75
C ILE A 334 2.57 2.69 1.85
N GLY A 335 1.27 2.37 1.97
CA GLY A 335 0.32 3.07 2.81
C GLY A 335 0.40 2.66 4.28
N ILE A 336 0.66 3.60 5.19
CA ILE A 336 0.67 3.32 6.63
C ILE A 336 -0.66 2.68 7.09
N ASN A 337 -1.79 3.11 6.54
CA ASN A 337 -3.10 2.54 6.87
C ASN A 337 -3.23 1.06 6.45
N SER A 338 -2.58 0.65 5.35
CA SER A 338 -2.52 -0.75 4.93
C SER A 338 -1.74 -1.57 5.95
N ILE A 339 -0.55 -1.10 6.31
CA ILE A 339 0.33 -1.75 7.31
C ILE A 339 -0.39 -1.93 8.65
N GLU A 340 -0.99 -0.87 9.18
CA GLU A 340 -1.73 -0.90 10.45
C GLU A 340 -2.96 -1.82 10.41
N THR A 341 -3.76 -1.70 9.33
CA THR A 341 -4.95 -2.54 9.15
C THR A 341 -4.58 -4.01 9.07
N THR A 342 -3.53 -4.33 8.33
CA THR A 342 -3.02 -5.71 8.17
C THR A 342 -2.44 -6.23 9.46
N ARG A 343 -1.62 -5.44 10.15
CA ARG A 343 -1.04 -5.77 11.46
C ARG A 343 -2.12 -6.12 12.46
N ASP A 344 -3.14 -5.25 12.60
CA ASP A 344 -4.24 -5.45 13.55
C ASP A 344 -5.14 -6.64 13.16
N ARG A 345 -5.33 -6.88 11.86
CA ARG A 345 -6.08 -8.03 11.33
C ARG A 345 -5.39 -9.35 11.66
N LEU A 346 -4.08 -9.42 11.43
CA LEU A 346 -3.26 -10.59 11.68
C LEU A 346 -3.05 -10.85 13.18
N LYS A 347 -2.90 -9.80 14.00
CA LYS A 347 -2.85 -9.94 15.46
C LYS A 347 -4.15 -10.54 16.00
N ARG A 348 -5.31 -10.10 15.51
CA ARG A 348 -6.62 -10.71 15.85
C ARG A 348 -6.74 -12.16 15.40
N ALA A 349 -6.11 -12.54 14.29
CA ALA A 349 -6.05 -13.92 13.82
C ALA A 349 -5.02 -14.79 14.55
N GLY A 350 -4.30 -14.23 15.54
CA GLY A 350 -3.26 -14.94 16.29
C GLY A 350 -2.00 -15.25 15.49
N ALA A 351 -1.74 -14.53 14.39
CA ALA A 351 -0.57 -14.72 13.56
C ALA A 351 0.70 -14.21 14.26
N SER A 352 1.85 -14.79 13.89
CA SER A 352 3.17 -14.29 14.25
C SER A 352 3.87 -13.73 13.01
N PHE A 353 4.44 -12.53 13.11
CA PHE A 353 5.07 -11.82 11.98
C PHE A 353 5.99 -10.69 12.45
N LYS A 354 6.81 -10.20 11.51
CA LYS A 354 7.63 -8.99 11.68
C LYS A 354 7.04 -7.85 10.85
N VAL A 355 7.03 -6.65 11.41
CA VAL A 355 6.76 -5.41 10.66
C VAL A 355 8.09 -4.77 10.36
N MET A 356 8.29 -4.38 9.12
CA MET A 356 9.55 -3.86 8.62
C MET A 356 9.32 -2.65 7.71
N ASP A 357 10.12 -1.62 7.91
CA ASP A 357 10.19 -0.46 7.03
C ASP A 357 11.39 -0.56 6.11
N ILE A 358 11.19 -0.28 4.82
CA ILE A 358 12.27 -0.05 3.87
C ILE A 358 12.51 1.47 3.80
N LYS A 359 13.78 1.89 3.90
CA LYS A 359 14.14 3.31 3.90
C LYS A 359 14.23 3.88 2.47
N ASP A 360 13.25 3.58 1.64
CA ASP A 360 13.11 4.04 0.26
C ASP A 360 12.36 5.38 0.13
N GLY A 361 12.17 6.06 1.25
CA GLY A 361 11.48 7.34 1.32
C GLY A 361 9.97 7.25 1.55
N VAL A 362 9.36 6.06 1.46
CA VAL A 362 7.92 5.86 1.71
C VAL A 362 7.52 6.26 3.13
N ASN A 363 8.39 6.04 4.10
CA ASN A 363 8.15 6.40 5.50
C ASN A 363 8.19 7.92 5.76
N LEU A 364 8.70 8.71 4.83
CA LEU A 364 8.74 10.18 4.95
C LEU A 364 7.38 10.83 4.65
N TYR A 365 6.46 10.10 4.05
CA TYR A 365 5.15 10.64 3.70
C TYR A 365 4.05 9.62 3.99
N ARG A 366 2.90 10.15 4.36
CA ARG A 366 1.70 9.35 4.60
C ARG A 366 0.81 9.26 3.37
N ASN A 367 0.73 10.36 2.65
CA ASN A 367 -0.01 10.51 1.42
C ASN A 367 0.86 11.29 0.41
N PRO A 368 1.34 10.65 -0.67
CA PRO A 368 2.25 11.31 -1.62
C PRO A 368 1.68 12.59 -2.22
N VAL A 369 0.39 12.61 -2.58
CA VAL A 369 -0.25 13.78 -3.22
C VAL A 369 -0.24 14.98 -2.29
N GLN A 370 -0.75 14.82 -1.06
CA GLN A 370 -0.79 15.91 -0.08
C GLN A 370 0.62 16.36 0.33
N THR A 371 1.56 15.41 0.34
CA THR A 371 2.95 15.70 0.70
C THR A 371 3.64 16.49 -0.40
N MET A 372 3.38 16.21 -1.68
CA MET A 372 3.93 17.02 -2.78
C MET A 372 3.48 18.48 -2.69
N ASP A 373 2.18 18.73 -2.49
CA ASP A 373 1.68 20.09 -2.31
C ASP A 373 2.33 20.79 -1.10
N LYS A 374 2.52 20.04 -0.01
CA LYS A 374 3.18 20.55 1.20
C LYS A 374 4.65 20.84 0.95
N ILE A 375 5.39 19.95 0.30
CA ILE A 375 6.81 20.14 -0.03
C ILE A 375 6.97 21.41 -0.87
N LYS A 376 6.15 21.58 -1.90
CA LYS A 376 6.15 22.80 -2.72
C LYS A 376 5.95 24.05 -1.88
N SER A 377 5.05 24.01 -0.92
CA SER A 377 4.78 25.13 0.00
C SER A 377 5.91 25.39 1.02
N LEU A 378 6.72 24.38 1.34
CA LEU A 378 7.85 24.48 2.27
C LEU A 378 9.13 24.95 1.60
N ILE A 379 9.29 24.76 0.29
CA ILE A 379 10.41 25.32 -0.46
C ILE A 379 10.18 26.83 -0.59
N SER A 380 10.89 27.58 0.25
CA SER A 380 10.72 29.03 0.34
C SER A 380 10.92 29.71 -1.01
N GLY A 381 9.90 30.44 -1.45
CA GLY A 381 9.95 31.21 -2.69
C GLY A 381 9.73 30.41 -3.97
N LEU A 382 9.44 29.11 -3.89
CA LEU A 382 9.12 28.31 -5.08
C LEU A 382 7.81 28.80 -5.71
N LYS A 383 7.89 29.14 -6.98
CA LYS A 383 6.75 29.54 -7.79
C LYS A 383 6.73 28.75 -9.09
N ASN A 384 5.54 28.49 -9.59
CA ASN A 384 5.40 27.96 -10.94
C ASN A 384 5.80 29.05 -11.94
N GLU A 385 6.72 28.74 -12.85
CA GLU A 385 7.26 29.67 -13.82
C GLU A 385 7.13 29.09 -15.23
N ASP A 386 6.34 29.75 -16.07
CA ASP A 386 6.11 29.34 -17.46
C ASP A 386 7.39 29.41 -18.35
N SER A 387 8.45 30.02 -17.85
CA SER A 387 9.72 30.17 -18.55
C SER A 387 10.68 28.99 -18.43
N VAL A 388 10.33 27.99 -17.61
CA VAL A 388 11.12 26.76 -17.45
C VAL A 388 10.33 25.57 -18.01
N SER A 389 11.04 24.55 -18.53
CA SER A 389 10.39 23.35 -19.09
C SER A 389 9.69 22.54 -18.02
N GLU A 390 8.76 21.65 -18.42
CA GLU A 390 8.01 20.76 -17.53
C GLU A 390 8.88 19.82 -16.66
N PHE A 391 10.17 19.72 -16.96
CA PHE A 391 11.12 18.99 -16.13
C PHE A 391 11.30 19.63 -14.75
N TRP A 392 11.21 20.95 -14.68
CA TRP A 392 11.39 21.71 -13.44
C TRP A 392 10.04 21.93 -12.76
N GLU A 393 9.98 21.70 -11.47
CA GLU A 393 8.76 21.91 -10.66
C GLU A 393 8.38 23.39 -10.54
N GLY A 394 9.31 24.27 -10.83
CA GLY A 394 9.19 25.73 -10.78
C GLY A 394 10.54 26.37 -10.58
N ALA A 395 10.56 27.60 -10.10
CA ALA A 395 11.79 28.32 -9.81
C ALA A 395 11.69 29.16 -8.54
N VAL A 396 12.84 29.41 -7.93
CA VAL A 396 13.02 30.35 -6.82
C VAL A 396 13.71 31.58 -7.34
N ASN A 397 13.27 32.75 -6.92
CA ASN A 397 13.90 34.03 -7.32
C ASN A 397 14.97 34.43 -6.28
N ASP A 398 16.25 34.24 -6.63
CA ASP A 398 17.37 34.64 -5.80
C ASP A 398 17.75 36.10 -6.10
N SER A 399 18.02 36.88 -5.05
CA SER A 399 18.30 38.31 -5.18
C SER A 399 19.59 38.65 -5.95
N LYS A 400 20.54 37.70 -6.05
CA LYS A 400 21.84 37.86 -6.70
C LYS A 400 21.94 37.09 -8.03
N LEU A 401 21.34 35.91 -8.07
CA LEU A 401 21.45 34.99 -9.20
C LEU A 401 20.25 35.06 -10.16
N GLY A 402 19.17 35.77 -9.75
CA GLY A 402 17.92 35.80 -10.51
C GLY A 402 17.11 34.51 -10.37
N LEU A 403 16.59 34.03 -11.48
CA LEU A 403 15.76 32.84 -11.51
C LEU A 403 16.61 31.56 -11.33
N VAL A 404 16.23 30.72 -10.34
CA VAL A 404 16.89 29.45 -10.02
C VAL A 404 15.88 28.34 -10.18
N PRO A 405 15.93 27.55 -11.28
CA PRO A 405 15.04 26.38 -11.47
C PRO A 405 15.23 25.33 -10.41
N VAL A 406 14.13 24.70 -10.03
CA VAL A 406 14.09 23.70 -8.94
C VAL A 406 13.47 22.40 -9.46
N TYR A 407 14.19 21.31 -9.30
CA TYR A 407 13.68 19.96 -9.49
C TYR A 407 13.27 19.37 -8.13
N VAL A 408 12.08 18.78 -8.07
CA VAL A 408 11.58 18.05 -6.91
C VAL A 408 11.15 16.67 -7.38
N PRO A 409 11.63 15.58 -6.74
CA PRO A 409 11.22 14.23 -7.13
C PRO A 409 9.73 14.03 -6.90
N ASN A 410 9.05 13.40 -7.85
CA ASN A 410 7.65 13.05 -7.71
C ASN A 410 7.51 11.86 -6.74
N LEU A 411 6.97 12.08 -5.56
CA LEU A 411 6.78 11.04 -4.53
C LEU A 411 5.84 9.92 -4.96
N MET A 412 5.03 10.14 -5.98
CA MET A 412 4.14 9.13 -6.56
C MET A 412 4.86 8.21 -7.56
N ASP A 413 6.04 8.60 -8.01
CA ASP A 413 6.86 7.86 -8.96
C ASP A 413 8.14 7.37 -8.27
N SER A 414 8.21 6.08 -7.97
CA SER A 414 9.36 5.44 -7.33
C SER A 414 10.68 5.69 -8.08
N THR A 415 10.59 5.98 -9.35
CA THR A 415 11.71 6.12 -10.27
C THR A 415 12.44 7.44 -10.16
N THR A 416 11.81 8.46 -9.60
CA THR A 416 12.36 9.83 -9.49
C THR A 416 12.97 10.12 -8.12
N LYS A 417 12.78 9.24 -7.15
CA LYS A 417 13.19 9.43 -5.74
C LYS A 417 14.69 9.31 -5.53
N LEU A 418 15.34 8.48 -6.34
CA LEU A 418 16.77 8.19 -6.23
C LEU A 418 17.55 9.05 -7.21
N LEU A 419 18.46 9.84 -6.67
CA LEU A 419 19.43 10.60 -7.48
C LEU A 419 20.59 9.67 -7.88
N ASP A 420 20.62 9.33 -9.16
CA ASP A 420 21.60 8.47 -9.77
C ASP A 420 22.21 9.12 -11.03
N ILE A 421 23.16 8.41 -11.65
CA ILE A 421 23.81 8.87 -12.88
C ILE A 421 22.80 9.09 -14.01
N VAL A 422 21.73 8.27 -14.09
CA VAL A 422 20.73 8.41 -15.16
C VAL A 422 19.97 9.71 -15.01
N LEU A 423 19.49 10.03 -13.81
CA LEU A 423 18.80 11.29 -13.55
C LEU A 423 19.70 12.49 -13.77
N ILE A 424 20.94 12.46 -13.27
CA ILE A 424 21.90 13.56 -13.44
C ILE A 424 22.29 13.74 -14.92
N ASN A 425 22.45 12.66 -15.66
CA ASN A 425 22.70 12.71 -17.10
C ASN A 425 21.53 13.38 -17.85
N LYS A 426 20.30 13.08 -17.47
CA LYS A 426 19.10 13.73 -18.02
C LYS A 426 19.07 15.23 -17.68
N VAL A 427 19.43 15.60 -16.45
CA VAL A 427 19.55 17.01 -16.04
C VAL A 427 20.56 17.74 -16.93
N ILE A 428 21.76 17.18 -17.08
CA ILE A 428 22.87 17.83 -17.79
C ILE A 428 22.60 17.91 -19.30
N ASN A 429 22.12 16.82 -19.90
CA ASN A 429 22.07 16.73 -21.36
C ASN A 429 20.69 17.05 -21.97
N LEU A 430 19.62 17.09 -21.16
CA LEU A 430 18.28 17.42 -21.65
C LEU A 430 17.72 18.66 -20.97
N ALA A 431 17.67 18.70 -19.64
CA ALA A 431 16.96 19.76 -18.94
C ALA A 431 17.71 21.09 -18.86
N ILE A 432 19.03 21.08 -18.64
CA ILE A 432 19.85 22.30 -18.59
C ILE A 432 19.98 22.97 -19.98
N PRO A 433 20.14 22.26 -21.10
CA PRO A 433 20.17 22.89 -22.42
C PRO A 433 18.92 23.65 -22.83
N GLU A 434 17.75 23.29 -22.26
CA GLU A 434 16.47 23.97 -22.48
C GLU A 434 16.33 25.27 -21.68
N LEU A 435 17.21 25.50 -20.68
CA LEU A 435 17.15 26.69 -19.85
C LEU A 435 17.78 27.93 -20.56
N PRO A 436 17.22 29.14 -20.32
CA PRO A 436 17.82 30.40 -20.78
C PRO A 436 19.28 30.56 -20.35
N ASP A 437 20.07 31.28 -21.14
CA ASP A 437 21.52 31.45 -20.90
C ASP A 437 21.84 32.24 -19.63
N GLU A 438 20.90 33.02 -19.15
CA GLU A 438 21.00 33.80 -17.92
C GLU A 438 20.99 32.96 -16.65
N ILE A 439 20.51 31.73 -16.72
CA ILE A 439 20.46 30.84 -15.57
C ILE A 439 21.88 30.39 -15.18
N LYS A 440 22.25 30.68 -13.93
CA LYS A 440 23.59 30.38 -13.39
C LYS A 440 23.58 29.27 -12.36
N LYS A 441 22.39 28.87 -11.88
CA LYS A 441 22.22 27.86 -10.83
C LYS A 441 20.91 27.10 -10.99
N VAL A 442 20.94 25.81 -10.66
CA VAL A 442 19.75 24.97 -10.50
C VAL A 442 19.84 24.23 -9.18
N ILE A 443 18.68 23.91 -8.57
CA ILE A 443 18.58 23.13 -7.35
C ILE A 443 17.88 21.82 -7.66
N ILE A 444 18.48 20.70 -7.22
CA ILE A 444 17.94 19.37 -7.38
C ILE A 444 17.71 18.79 -5.99
N TYR A 445 16.44 18.61 -5.65
CA TYR A 445 16.07 17.84 -4.46
C TYR A 445 16.07 16.35 -4.76
N TYR A 446 16.50 15.55 -3.78
CA TYR A 446 16.47 14.09 -3.85
C TYR A 446 15.99 13.50 -2.50
N ILE A 447 15.44 12.30 -2.54
CA ILE A 447 15.09 11.53 -1.32
C ILE A 447 16.28 10.65 -0.93
N ASP A 448 16.90 9.99 -1.89
CA ASP A 448 18.11 9.23 -1.66
C ASP A 448 19.11 9.41 -2.82
N ILE A 449 20.37 9.11 -2.59
CA ILE A 449 21.45 9.28 -3.53
C ILE A 449 22.36 8.05 -3.51
N ILE A 450 22.75 7.55 -4.68
CA ILE A 450 23.58 6.34 -4.80
C ILE A 450 24.93 6.56 -4.11
N ASP A 451 25.70 7.49 -4.64
CA ASP A 451 27.00 7.92 -4.11
C ASP A 451 27.19 9.40 -4.46
N LYS A 452 27.18 10.23 -3.43
CA LYS A 452 27.32 11.70 -3.61
C LYS A 452 28.64 12.08 -4.29
N LYS A 453 29.71 11.30 -4.08
CA LYS A 453 31.00 11.55 -4.70
C LYS A 453 30.95 11.22 -6.19
N GLU A 454 30.44 10.05 -6.54
CA GLU A 454 30.27 9.61 -7.93
C GLU A 454 29.41 10.60 -8.74
N ILE A 455 28.28 11.04 -8.16
CA ILE A 455 27.42 12.05 -8.79
C ILE A 455 28.16 13.38 -9.01
N ASN A 456 28.88 13.86 -8.00
CA ASN A 456 29.63 15.11 -8.12
C ASN A 456 30.79 15.02 -9.14
N ASP A 457 31.47 13.88 -9.21
CA ASP A 457 32.53 13.64 -10.17
C ASP A 457 31.94 13.59 -11.61
N PHE A 458 30.80 12.90 -11.79
CA PHE A 458 30.08 12.88 -13.05
C PHE A 458 29.62 14.29 -13.52
N ILE A 459 29.08 15.09 -12.60
CA ILE A 459 28.71 16.50 -12.89
C ILE A 459 29.91 17.27 -13.40
N LYS A 460 31.05 17.19 -12.71
CA LYS A 460 32.28 17.92 -13.09
C LYS A 460 32.82 17.54 -14.48
N GLU A 461 32.71 16.23 -14.80
CA GLU A 461 33.24 15.70 -16.06
C GLU A 461 32.33 16.01 -17.27
N ASN A 462 31.02 16.10 -17.05
CA ASN A 462 30.03 16.15 -18.14
C ASN A 462 29.31 17.50 -18.27
N LEU A 463 29.41 18.40 -17.30
CA LEU A 463 28.74 19.68 -17.34
C LEU A 463 29.50 20.65 -18.24
N GLY A 464 29.01 20.83 -19.47
CA GLY A 464 29.64 21.68 -20.48
C GLY A 464 29.30 23.19 -20.42
N ARG A 465 28.48 23.61 -19.43
CA ARG A 465 27.98 24.97 -19.24
C ARG A 465 28.39 25.50 -17.86
N GLU A 466 28.70 26.79 -17.75
CA GLU A 466 28.95 27.45 -16.47
C GLU A 466 27.63 27.65 -15.70
N ILE A 467 27.13 26.57 -15.09
CA ILE A 467 25.95 26.54 -14.23
C ILE A 467 26.27 25.72 -12.97
N GLU A 468 25.85 26.21 -11.83
CA GLU A 468 25.99 25.46 -10.57
C GLU A 468 24.81 24.51 -10.40
N ILE A 469 25.07 23.22 -10.09
CA ILE A 469 24.07 22.26 -9.71
C ILE A 469 24.18 22.04 -8.19
N GLU A 470 23.19 22.52 -7.42
CA GLU A 470 23.10 22.30 -5.98
C GLU A 470 22.21 21.11 -5.66
N LEU A 471 22.75 20.13 -4.93
CA LEU A 471 22.02 18.93 -4.52
C LEU A 471 21.53 19.08 -3.08
N ARG A 472 20.22 18.95 -2.84
CA ARG A 472 19.58 19.09 -1.52
C ARG A 472 18.82 17.82 -1.12
N ASP A 473 19.03 17.39 0.13
CA ASP A 473 18.27 16.27 0.70
C ASP A 473 16.85 16.73 1.09
N LEU A 474 15.83 16.13 0.47
CA LEU A 474 14.44 16.45 0.75
C LEU A 474 14.01 16.00 2.16
N LYS A 475 14.73 15.04 2.75
CA LYS A 475 14.46 14.56 4.13
C LYS A 475 14.68 15.66 5.15
N GLU A 476 15.62 16.58 4.92
CA GLU A 476 15.87 17.71 5.82
C GLU A 476 14.63 18.60 5.93
N ILE A 477 13.96 18.90 4.80
CA ILE A 477 12.72 19.69 4.82
C ILE A 477 11.57 18.91 5.45
N LEU A 478 11.49 17.61 5.17
CA LEU A 478 10.40 16.77 5.70
C LEU A 478 10.54 16.53 7.20
N SER A 479 11.76 16.37 7.73
CA SER A 479 12.01 16.16 9.15
C SER A 479 11.65 17.39 10.01
N GLU A 480 11.81 18.61 9.50
CA GLU A 480 11.42 19.83 10.19
C GLU A 480 9.89 19.97 10.41
N THR A 481 9.09 19.12 9.76
CA THR A 481 7.62 19.20 9.79
C THR A 481 6.96 18.13 10.65
N VAL A 482 7.72 17.23 11.26
CA VAL A 482 7.19 16.24 12.20
C VAL A 482 6.99 16.92 13.56
N ILE A 483 5.75 17.25 13.87
CA ILE A 483 5.36 17.69 15.21
C ILE A 483 4.89 16.42 15.92
N ASP A 484 5.60 16.03 16.96
CA ASP A 484 5.25 14.88 17.78
C ASP A 484 3.96 15.14 18.54
N ASP A 485 3.11 14.11 18.65
CA ASP A 485 1.95 14.15 19.53
C ASP A 485 2.41 14.24 20.98
N ILE A 486 1.74 15.06 21.81
CA ILE A 486 2.07 15.27 23.22
C ILE A 486 1.17 14.37 24.06
N LEU A 487 1.77 13.58 24.95
CA LEU A 487 1.09 12.67 25.86
C LEU A 487 1.40 13.05 27.31
N GLU A 488 0.35 13.26 28.11
CA GLU A 488 0.47 13.35 29.56
C GLU A 488 -0.22 12.15 30.21
N TYR A 489 0.46 11.53 31.16
CA TYR A 489 -0.02 10.36 31.86
C TYR A 489 0.57 10.26 33.26
N HIS A 490 -0.08 9.48 34.11
CA HIS A 490 0.49 9.04 35.37
C HIS A 490 0.24 7.56 35.62
N ILE A 491 1.00 6.96 36.53
CA ILE A 491 0.92 5.53 36.86
C ILE A 491 0.34 5.39 38.27
N LEU A 492 -0.69 4.56 38.38
CA LEU A 492 -1.32 4.20 39.64
C LEU A 492 -1.71 2.73 39.64
N ASP A 493 -1.32 1.96 40.66
CA ASP A 493 -1.76 0.56 40.90
C ASP A 493 -1.69 -0.37 39.66
N ASN A 494 -0.58 -0.40 38.96
CA ASN A 494 -0.38 -1.19 37.72
C ASN A 494 -1.30 -0.79 36.55
N GLU A 495 -1.77 0.46 36.55
CA GLU A 495 -2.47 1.07 35.43
C GLU A 495 -1.72 2.34 35.00
N ILE A 496 -1.63 2.58 33.69
CA ILE A 496 -1.31 3.90 33.14
C ILE A 496 -2.63 4.59 32.88
N ILE A 497 -2.77 5.78 33.42
CA ILE A 497 -3.92 6.67 33.26
C ILE A 497 -3.48 7.78 32.31
N ILE A 498 -4.17 7.93 31.19
CA ILE A 498 -3.91 9.00 30.23
C ILE A 498 -4.66 10.25 30.68
N ASP A 499 -3.92 11.29 30.96
CA ASP A 499 -4.47 12.60 31.41
C ASP A 499 -4.85 13.47 30.22
N SER A 500 -3.95 13.60 29.25
CA SER A 500 -4.19 14.35 28.02
C SER A 500 -3.43 13.79 26.82
N PHE A 501 -3.97 14.02 25.62
CA PHE A 501 -3.33 13.69 24.35
C PHE A 501 -3.58 14.79 23.32
N ILE A 502 -2.53 15.48 22.89
CA ILE A 502 -2.61 16.61 21.98
C ILE A 502 -1.90 16.25 20.66
N SER A 503 -2.65 16.27 19.57
CA SER A 503 -2.13 16.12 18.22
C SER A 503 -2.41 17.39 17.42
N GLU A 504 -1.43 18.28 17.33
CA GLU A 504 -1.57 19.55 16.59
C GLU A 504 -1.98 19.31 15.13
N ARG A 505 -1.48 18.25 14.53
CA ARG A 505 -1.81 17.86 13.17
C ARG A 505 -3.30 17.53 12.99
N ILE A 506 -3.86 16.75 13.91
CA ILE A 506 -5.29 16.39 13.86
C ILE A 506 -6.15 17.62 14.17
N ILE A 507 -5.76 18.40 15.16
CA ILE A 507 -6.46 19.66 15.52
C ILE A 507 -6.51 20.60 14.31
N LYS A 508 -5.40 20.75 13.58
CA LYS A 508 -5.36 21.56 12.35
C LYS A 508 -6.32 21.03 11.29
N LYS A 509 -6.34 19.72 11.04
CA LYS A 509 -7.28 19.10 10.08
C LYS A 509 -8.75 19.29 10.48
N ILE A 510 -9.06 19.15 11.75
CA ILE A 510 -10.40 19.40 12.29
C ILE A 510 -10.81 20.86 12.08
N ASN A 511 -9.90 21.79 12.32
CA ASN A 511 -10.15 23.23 12.10
C ASN A 511 -10.39 23.51 10.60
N GLU A 512 -9.56 22.99 9.71
CA GLU A 512 -9.76 23.10 8.25
C GLU A 512 -11.11 22.52 7.81
N TYR A 513 -11.49 21.36 8.34
CA TYR A 513 -12.80 20.76 8.09
C TYR A 513 -13.94 21.66 8.60
N ASN A 514 -13.82 22.18 9.81
CA ASN A 514 -14.83 23.06 10.41
C ASN A 514 -15.01 24.36 9.61
N GLU A 515 -13.91 24.97 9.17
CA GLU A 515 -13.97 26.17 8.29
C GLU A 515 -14.65 25.86 6.96
N LYS A 516 -14.36 24.71 6.36
CA LYS A 516 -15.01 24.26 5.13
C LYS A 516 -16.52 24.02 5.32
N MET A 517 -16.92 23.45 6.46
CA MET A 517 -18.33 23.26 6.81
C MET A 517 -19.04 24.60 7.02
N LYS A 518 -18.42 25.56 7.71
CA LYS A 518 -18.96 26.92 7.87
C LYS A 518 -19.14 27.63 6.53
N ALA A 519 -18.13 27.55 5.64
CA ALA A 519 -18.20 28.14 4.31
C ALA A 519 -19.33 27.52 3.46
N GLN A 520 -19.50 26.20 3.49
CA GLN A 520 -20.60 25.52 2.80
C GLN A 520 -21.98 25.92 3.33
N PHE A 521 -22.09 26.10 4.64
CA PHE A 521 -23.34 26.57 5.27
C PHE A 521 -23.73 27.96 4.79
N ILE A 522 -22.79 28.88 4.67
CA ILE A 522 -23.02 30.24 4.15
C ILE A 522 -23.60 30.19 2.72
N VAL A 523 -23.10 29.25 1.89
CA VAL A 523 -23.49 29.16 0.48
C VAL A 523 -24.80 28.37 0.26
N LYS A 524 -24.97 27.24 0.97
CA LYS A 524 -26.04 26.27 0.72
C LYS A 524 -27.13 26.25 1.79
N GLY A 525 -26.91 26.87 2.95
CA GLY A 525 -27.76 26.71 4.13
C GLY A 525 -27.69 25.28 4.70
N GLY A 526 -28.45 24.98 5.73
CA GLY A 526 -28.54 23.64 6.34
C GLY A 526 -28.14 23.66 7.82
N LYS A 527 -27.71 22.52 8.36
CA LYS A 527 -27.16 22.42 9.73
C LYS A 527 -25.64 22.42 9.68
N ILE A 528 -25.00 23.24 10.51
CA ILE A 528 -23.54 23.20 10.69
C ILE A 528 -23.21 21.97 11.54
N LYS A 529 -22.37 21.08 11.02
CA LYS A 529 -21.85 19.91 11.73
C LYS A 529 -20.35 20.09 11.99
N CYS A 530 -19.99 21.03 12.88
CA CYS A 530 -18.62 21.18 13.31
C CYS A 530 -18.21 20.04 14.26
N ILE A 531 -16.93 19.68 14.19
CA ILE A 531 -16.29 18.74 15.10
C ILE A 531 -15.69 19.53 16.27
N GLU A 532 -16.06 19.16 17.48
CA GLU A 532 -15.49 19.67 18.72
C GLU A 532 -14.79 18.53 19.43
N ILE A 533 -13.61 18.80 19.95
CA ILE A 533 -12.80 17.88 20.74
C ILE A 533 -12.68 18.42 22.18
N SER A 534 -12.48 17.52 23.14
CA SER A 534 -12.27 17.91 24.53
C SER A 534 -10.88 18.53 24.72
N GLU A 535 -10.70 19.25 25.83
CA GLU A 535 -9.39 19.82 26.20
C GLU A 535 -8.35 18.72 26.42
N GLU A 536 -8.76 17.54 26.89
CA GLU A 536 -7.88 16.42 27.12
C GLU A 536 -7.54 15.65 25.83
N GLY A 537 -8.34 15.75 24.76
CA GLY A 537 -8.11 15.14 23.46
C GLY A 537 -8.11 13.62 23.43
N LEU A 538 -8.66 12.94 24.44
CA LEU A 538 -8.63 11.48 24.55
C LEU A 538 -9.39 10.76 23.42
N GLU A 539 -10.37 11.40 22.81
CA GLU A 539 -11.13 10.93 21.65
C GLU A 539 -10.28 10.85 20.36
N LEU A 540 -9.07 11.38 20.38
CA LEU A 540 -8.12 11.32 19.28
C LEU A 540 -7.25 10.05 19.32
N ILE A 541 -7.35 9.22 20.36
CA ILE A 541 -6.56 7.99 20.52
C ILE A 541 -7.30 6.80 19.89
N GLU A 542 -6.59 6.06 19.02
CA GLU A 542 -7.07 4.83 18.41
C GLU A 542 -6.52 3.58 19.08
N MET A 543 -5.25 3.61 19.50
CA MET A 543 -4.57 2.45 20.07
C MET A 543 -3.55 2.92 21.11
N ILE A 544 -3.42 2.14 22.16
CA ILE A 544 -2.37 2.27 23.18
C ILE A 544 -1.67 0.92 23.25
N SER A 545 -0.35 0.91 23.13
CA SER A 545 0.46 -0.31 23.27
C SER A 545 1.60 -0.03 24.26
N LEU A 546 1.94 -1.05 25.05
CA LEU A 546 3.02 -1.01 26.04
C LEU A 546 4.12 -1.99 25.65
N ASP A 547 5.37 -1.53 25.71
CA ASP A 547 6.54 -2.38 25.62
C ASP A 547 7.17 -2.50 27.02
N CYS A 548 7.15 -3.73 27.56
CA CYS A 548 7.71 -4.10 28.84
C CYS A 548 9.06 -4.84 28.69
N THR A 549 9.56 -4.94 27.46
CA THR A 549 10.72 -5.76 27.10
C THR A 549 11.95 -4.91 26.84
N SER A 550 11.80 -3.78 26.12
CA SER A 550 12.91 -2.92 25.72
C SER A 550 12.58 -1.43 25.83
N ASP A 551 13.55 -0.62 26.22
CA ASP A 551 13.46 0.84 26.27
C ASP A 551 13.80 1.53 24.94
N LYS A 552 14.31 0.76 23.96
CA LYS A 552 14.71 1.25 22.63
C LYS A 552 14.74 0.12 21.59
N GLY A 553 14.85 0.51 20.33
CA GLY A 553 14.91 -0.43 19.20
C GLY A 553 13.55 -1.05 18.90
N ILE A 554 13.54 -2.31 18.46
CA ILE A 554 12.37 -3.04 18.00
C ILE A 554 11.24 -2.99 19.04
N TRP A 555 10.03 -2.69 18.58
CA TRP A 555 8.83 -2.62 19.43
C TRP A 555 8.32 -4.04 19.75
N HIS A 556 8.02 -4.29 21.02
CA HIS A 556 7.33 -5.47 21.49
C HIS A 556 5.98 -5.06 22.07
N SER A 557 4.88 -5.49 21.45
CA SER A 557 3.53 -5.18 21.90
C SER A 557 3.11 -6.16 23.00
N ASP A 558 3.58 -5.94 24.24
CA ASP A 558 3.30 -6.80 25.39
C ASP A 558 1.85 -6.66 25.87
N GLU A 559 1.37 -5.42 25.99
CA GLU A 559 -0.03 -5.12 26.29
C GLU A 559 -0.56 -4.10 25.28
N GLU A 560 -1.80 -4.30 24.81
CA GLU A 560 -2.38 -3.45 23.78
C GLU A 560 -3.88 -3.28 23.96
N ILE A 561 -4.34 -2.03 23.84
CA ILE A 561 -5.75 -1.68 23.73
C ILE A 561 -5.98 -0.96 22.41
N LYS A 562 -6.89 -1.48 21.57
CA LYS A 562 -7.41 -0.77 20.41
C LYS A 562 -8.83 -0.29 20.69
N ILE A 563 -9.12 0.98 20.41
CA ILE A 563 -10.39 1.65 20.66
C ILE A 563 -11.12 1.81 19.33
N ASP A 564 -12.31 1.24 19.22
CA ASP A 564 -13.13 1.38 18.02
C ASP A 564 -13.83 2.77 17.97
N LYS A 565 -14.49 3.06 16.85
CA LYS A 565 -15.20 4.34 16.66
C LYS A 565 -16.31 4.62 17.67
N LEU A 566 -16.84 3.58 18.30
CA LEU A 566 -17.88 3.68 19.35
C LEU A 566 -17.28 3.73 20.76
N GLY A 567 -15.95 3.62 20.89
CA GLY A 567 -15.25 3.63 22.18
C GLY A 567 -15.11 2.27 22.85
N TYR A 568 -15.52 1.16 22.20
CA TYR A 568 -15.29 -0.18 22.72
C TYR A 568 -13.84 -0.60 22.53
N ILE A 569 -13.32 -1.37 23.49
CA ILE A 569 -11.94 -1.83 23.44
C ILE A 569 -11.81 -3.26 22.91
N THR A 570 -10.71 -3.44 22.18
CA THR A 570 -10.13 -4.75 21.85
C THR A 570 -8.83 -4.86 22.65
N GLU A 571 -8.72 -5.82 23.56
CA GLU A 571 -7.54 -6.04 24.40
C GLU A 571 -6.71 -7.18 23.81
N ASN A 572 -5.44 -6.93 23.51
CA ASN A 572 -4.52 -7.93 22.94
C ASN A 572 -5.11 -8.72 21.76
N GLY A 573 -5.86 -8.05 20.88
CA GLY A 573 -6.52 -8.66 19.73
C GLY A 573 -7.91 -9.25 20.01
N VAL A 574 -8.35 -9.36 21.28
CA VAL A 574 -9.65 -9.93 21.67
C VAL A 574 -10.68 -8.82 21.88
N LYS A 575 -11.78 -8.85 21.13
CA LYS A 575 -12.88 -7.89 21.29
C LYS A 575 -13.56 -8.06 22.65
N THR A 576 -13.77 -6.93 23.32
CA THR A 576 -14.51 -6.88 24.59
C THR A 576 -15.86 -6.16 24.41
N LYS A 577 -16.66 -6.15 25.48
CA LYS A 577 -17.88 -5.31 25.57
C LYS A 577 -17.66 -4.07 26.44
N ASN A 578 -16.41 -3.79 26.80
CA ASN A 578 -16.04 -2.70 27.69
C ASN A 578 -15.75 -1.44 26.87
N PHE A 579 -16.18 -0.31 27.40
CA PHE A 579 -15.72 0.97 26.91
C PHE A 579 -14.34 1.30 27.48
N TRP A 580 -13.53 1.98 26.68
CA TRP A 580 -12.30 2.55 27.18
C TRP A 580 -12.60 3.61 28.25
N ASN A 581 -11.85 3.55 29.32
CA ASN A 581 -12.01 4.43 30.50
C ASN A 581 -10.79 5.36 30.71
N GLY A 582 -9.98 5.58 29.69
CA GLY A 582 -8.77 6.41 29.80
C GLY A 582 -7.55 5.68 30.38
N LYS A 583 -7.62 4.36 30.56
CA LYS A 583 -6.57 3.58 31.24
C LYS A 583 -6.14 2.37 30.43
N ILE A 584 -4.90 1.93 30.69
CA ILE A 584 -4.38 0.62 30.26
C ILE A 584 -3.70 -0.09 31.44
N LYS A 585 -4.04 -1.37 31.62
CA LYS A 585 -3.44 -2.23 32.64
C LYS A 585 -2.14 -2.85 32.13
N PHE A 586 -1.23 -3.13 33.05
CA PHE A 586 -0.03 -3.89 32.75
C PHE A 586 0.28 -4.92 33.83
N VAL A 587 0.88 -6.04 33.39
CA VAL A 587 1.34 -7.12 34.29
C VAL A 587 2.83 -6.92 34.63
N LYS A 588 3.64 -6.61 33.64
CA LYS A 588 5.04 -6.22 33.81
C LYS A 588 5.15 -4.71 33.66
N LYS A 589 6.08 -4.12 34.41
CA LYS A 589 6.33 -2.67 34.36
C LYS A 589 6.74 -2.27 32.93
N PRO A 590 5.98 -1.38 32.28
CA PRO A 590 6.28 -0.95 30.93
C PRO A 590 7.48 0.01 30.92
N LEU A 591 8.28 -0.06 29.86
CA LEU A 591 9.44 0.80 29.61
C LEU A 591 9.09 1.90 28.59
N ARG A 592 8.17 1.61 27.68
CA ARG A 592 7.71 2.55 26.66
C ARG A 592 6.20 2.44 26.47
N ILE A 593 5.59 3.54 26.06
CA ILE A 593 4.20 3.60 25.63
C ILE A 593 4.13 4.11 24.18
N LYS A 594 3.39 3.42 23.35
CA LYS A 594 3.09 3.81 21.97
C LYS A 594 1.62 4.21 21.90
N ILE A 595 1.35 5.39 21.37
CA ILE A 595 0.01 5.87 21.07
C ILE A 595 -0.15 5.95 19.56
N ARG A 596 -1.22 5.35 19.03
CA ARG A 596 -1.66 5.57 17.66
C ARG A 596 -2.88 6.47 17.71
N ASN A 597 -2.83 7.58 17.00
CA ASN A 597 -3.95 8.50 16.91
C ASN A 597 -4.98 8.06 15.85
N ILE A 598 -6.15 8.69 15.80
CA ILE A 598 -7.24 8.37 14.87
C ILE A 598 -6.88 8.51 13.40
N SER A 599 -5.89 9.31 13.07
CA SER A 599 -5.32 9.38 11.72
C SER A 599 -4.37 8.22 11.44
N GLY A 600 -3.87 7.48 12.46
CA GLY A 600 -2.94 6.35 12.41
C GLY A 600 -1.47 6.79 12.55
N ASP A 601 -1.17 8.04 12.98
CA ASP A 601 0.20 8.37 13.35
C ASP A 601 0.52 7.73 14.69
N GLU A 602 1.75 7.24 14.85
CA GLU A 602 2.24 6.62 16.07
C GLU A 602 3.30 7.51 16.72
N SER A 603 3.14 7.76 18.01
CA SER A 603 4.15 8.39 18.86
C SER A 603 4.60 7.42 19.96
N ILE A 604 5.89 7.40 20.24
CA ILE A 604 6.50 6.54 21.27
C ILE A 604 7.10 7.43 22.35
N HIS A 605 6.71 7.17 23.60
CA HIS A 605 7.19 7.89 24.75
C HIS A 605 7.89 6.91 25.71
N ILE A 606 9.08 7.28 26.19
CA ILE A 606 9.79 6.52 27.23
C ILE A 606 9.10 6.79 28.56
N ILE A 607 8.84 5.74 29.32
CA ILE A 607 8.24 5.85 30.64
C ILE A 607 9.34 6.17 31.63
N GLU A 608 9.40 7.42 32.06
CA GLU A 608 10.27 7.87 33.15
C GLU A 608 9.74 7.35 34.49
N ILE A 609 10.61 6.78 35.31
CA ILE A 609 10.28 6.10 36.57
C ILE A 609 10.59 7.03 37.75
#